data_150b9b6d6c543859beed342aec3b4d73
#
_entry.id   150b9b6d6c543859beed342aec3b4d73
#
_cell.length_a   1.000
_cell.length_b   1.000
_cell.length_c   1.000
_cell.angle_alpha   90.00
_cell.angle_beta   90.00
_cell.angle_gamma   90.00
#
_symmetry.space_group_name_H-M   'P 1'
#
loop_
_entity.id
_entity.type
_entity.pdbx_description
1 polymer ?
#
loop_
_entity_poly.entity_id
_entity_poly.type
_entity_poly.pdbx_seq_one_letter_code
_entity_poly.pdbx_strand_id
1 'polypeptide(L)'
;MKYSISFENLLDLFPDAEVVGNTNQTKFSGISALERATCGDISFLGNAKYKTLVSVSNASVILLPHSYIGAPSNNQIYLKIDDPSVGLACLCKFLEKEFAPAPPQEIHSSAWIDPTAKVGEGVSIGAFSFIGKNASIGKNTNIGTHCHVGDYTVVGENCRIHPSVKLLTHCVIGSRVTLNAGVVVGSEGYGFDTVEGSHEKIPHLGKVVIEDDVEIGANTCLDRARFEETRIGKGTKIDNLVQIGHNVRIGKGCLIVAQVGIAGSVKFEDGVVVGGQAGFAGHLTVGKGAKIAGQAGITKSVSPGAFLKGNPALPFQLSQRISILQKRLPELFNR
;
A
#
# COMPACT_ATOMS: atom_id res chain seq x y z
N MET A 1 -5.79 -19.74 11.73
CA MET A 1 -4.34 -19.75 11.95
C MET A 1 -4.12 -19.71 13.45
N LYS A 2 -3.25 -20.54 14.00
CA LYS A 2 -2.90 -20.48 15.42
C LYS A 2 -1.52 -19.84 15.51
N TYR A 3 -1.44 -18.70 16.16
CA TYR A 3 -0.19 -18.05 16.52
C TYR A 3 0.26 -18.55 17.89
N SER A 4 1.49 -18.34 18.24
CA SER A 4 1.96 -18.59 19.60
C SER A 4 2.84 -17.42 20.01
N ILE A 5 2.29 -16.51 20.80
CA ILE A 5 3.03 -15.41 21.40
C ILE A 5 2.96 -15.55 22.93
N SER A 6 4.10 -15.47 23.60
CA SER A 6 4.14 -15.47 25.06
C SER A 6 3.77 -14.09 25.62
N PHE A 7 3.36 -14.07 26.90
CA PHE A 7 3.14 -12.82 27.59
C PHE A 7 4.43 -11.98 27.71
N GLU A 8 5.56 -12.65 27.90
CA GLU A 8 6.89 -12.03 27.91
C GLU A 8 7.19 -11.33 26.58
N ASN A 9 6.94 -11.99 25.43
CA ASN A 9 7.09 -11.35 24.11
C ASN A 9 6.18 -10.13 23.93
N LEU A 10 4.96 -10.13 24.51
CA LEU A 10 4.11 -8.96 24.48
C LEU A 10 4.68 -7.80 25.29
N LEU A 11 5.26 -8.07 26.46
CA LEU A 11 5.92 -7.04 27.26
C LEU A 11 7.18 -6.50 26.59
N ASP A 12 7.95 -7.36 25.91
CA ASP A 12 9.11 -6.93 25.12
C ASP A 12 8.71 -6.04 23.93
N LEU A 13 7.56 -6.32 23.31
CA LEU A 13 7.02 -5.50 22.22
C LEU A 13 6.46 -4.15 22.69
N PHE A 14 6.00 -4.10 23.94
CA PHE A 14 5.36 -2.93 24.54
C PHE A 14 5.97 -2.63 25.93
N PRO A 15 7.24 -2.23 26.00
CA PRO A 15 7.95 -2.06 27.29
C PRO A 15 7.35 -0.97 28.18
N ASP A 16 6.69 0.01 27.59
CA ASP A 16 6.05 1.12 28.28
C ASP A 16 4.55 0.89 28.57
N ALA A 17 4.04 -0.32 28.31
CA ALA A 17 2.63 -0.62 28.53
C ALA A 17 2.28 -0.67 30.01
N GLU A 18 1.18 0.00 30.40
CA GLU A 18 0.56 -0.22 31.71
C GLU A 18 -0.24 -1.53 31.69
N VAL A 19 0.13 -2.47 32.54
CA VAL A 19 -0.54 -3.78 32.66
C VAL A 19 -1.61 -3.69 33.75
N VAL A 20 -2.87 -3.95 33.39
CA VAL A 20 -3.99 -3.96 34.33
C VAL A 20 -4.68 -5.32 34.26
N GLY A 21 -4.89 -5.96 35.40
CA GLY A 21 -5.47 -7.30 35.52
C GLY A 21 -4.43 -8.42 35.57
N ASN A 22 -4.90 -9.65 35.47
CA ASN A 22 -4.06 -10.84 35.49
C ASN A 22 -4.62 -11.93 34.58
N THR A 23 -3.77 -12.86 34.18
CA THR A 23 -4.18 -14.06 33.46
C THR A 23 -3.31 -15.23 33.89
N ASN A 24 -3.90 -16.43 33.93
CA ASN A 24 -3.17 -17.67 34.09
C ASN A 24 -2.55 -18.18 32.78
N GLN A 25 -2.82 -17.49 31.67
CA GLN A 25 -2.30 -17.85 30.37
C GLN A 25 -0.91 -17.24 30.16
N THR A 26 0.02 -18.10 29.80
CA THR A 26 1.40 -17.70 29.44
C THR A 26 1.60 -17.56 27.93
N LYS A 27 0.65 -18.09 27.13
CA LYS A 27 0.70 -18.04 25.66
C LYS A 27 -0.65 -17.69 25.09
N PHE A 28 -0.64 -16.89 24.02
CA PHE A 28 -1.82 -16.46 23.26
C PHE A 28 -1.72 -17.00 21.84
N SER A 29 -2.85 -17.42 21.26
CA SER A 29 -2.87 -18.21 20.03
C SER A 29 -3.68 -17.57 18.89
N GLY A 30 -4.28 -16.39 19.10
CA GLY A 30 -5.07 -15.72 18.10
C GLY A 30 -5.03 -14.20 18.22
N ILE A 31 -5.36 -13.51 17.11
CA ILE A 31 -5.72 -12.09 17.10
C ILE A 31 -7.12 -11.99 16.52
N SER A 32 -8.04 -11.37 17.25
CA SER A 32 -9.44 -11.28 16.85
C SER A 32 -10.02 -9.90 17.13
N ALA A 33 -11.07 -9.53 16.40
CA ALA A 33 -11.86 -8.34 16.73
C ALA A 33 -12.56 -8.52 18.09
N LEU A 34 -12.81 -7.42 18.81
CA LEU A 34 -13.38 -7.44 20.17
C LEU A 34 -14.61 -8.32 20.30
N GLU A 35 -15.54 -8.26 19.33
CA GLU A 35 -16.80 -9.01 19.34
C GLU A 35 -16.65 -10.51 19.04
N ARG A 36 -15.54 -10.94 18.48
CA ARG A 36 -15.30 -12.32 18.05
C ARG A 36 -14.22 -13.03 18.85
N ALA A 37 -13.53 -12.28 19.68
CA ALA A 37 -12.40 -12.79 20.44
C ALA A 37 -12.87 -13.85 21.45
N THR A 38 -12.06 -14.87 21.60
CA THR A 38 -12.22 -15.98 22.53
C THR A 38 -11.05 -16.04 23.51
N CYS A 39 -11.16 -16.88 24.52
CA CYS A 39 -10.07 -17.14 25.46
C CYS A 39 -8.82 -17.60 24.71
N GLY A 40 -7.69 -16.95 24.96
CA GLY A 40 -6.43 -17.15 24.23
C GLY A 40 -6.18 -16.14 23.12
N ASP A 41 -7.16 -15.30 22.78
CA ASP A 41 -6.99 -14.27 21.76
C ASP A 41 -6.45 -12.96 22.35
N ILE A 42 -5.74 -12.22 21.51
CA ILE A 42 -5.38 -10.82 21.68
C ILE A 42 -6.34 -9.97 20.85
N SER A 43 -6.84 -8.88 21.41
CA SER A 43 -7.67 -7.92 20.70
C SER A 43 -7.17 -6.49 20.91
N PHE A 44 -7.81 -5.51 20.29
CA PHE A 44 -7.41 -4.12 20.39
C PHE A 44 -8.59 -3.15 20.21
N LEU A 45 -8.52 -1.98 20.81
CA LEU A 45 -9.44 -0.88 20.60
C LEU A 45 -8.84 0.19 19.69
N GLY A 46 -8.95 0.01 18.37
CA GLY A 46 -8.42 0.96 17.39
C GLY A 46 -9.36 2.13 17.07
N ASN A 47 -10.64 2.04 17.44
CA ASN A 47 -11.61 3.12 17.20
C ASN A 47 -12.55 3.26 18.42
N ALA A 48 -12.66 4.46 18.96
CA ALA A 48 -13.46 4.78 20.14
C ALA A 48 -14.94 4.36 20.07
N LYS A 49 -15.50 4.27 18.87
CA LYS A 49 -16.88 3.82 18.65
C LYS A 49 -17.13 2.37 19.10
N TYR A 50 -16.09 1.55 19.21
CA TYR A 50 -16.16 0.16 19.69
C TYR A 50 -15.87 0.02 21.19
N LYS A 51 -15.78 1.14 21.93
CA LYS A 51 -15.42 1.15 23.37
C LYS A 51 -16.32 0.25 24.21
N THR A 52 -17.61 0.18 23.90
CA THR A 52 -18.58 -0.66 24.61
C THR A 52 -18.33 -2.16 24.44
N LEU A 53 -17.65 -2.57 23.40
CA LEU A 53 -17.32 -3.99 23.16
C LEU A 53 -16.17 -4.49 24.02
N VAL A 54 -15.38 -3.60 24.61
CA VAL A 54 -14.24 -3.99 25.45
C VAL A 54 -14.69 -4.78 26.67
N SER A 55 -15.74 -4.30 27.37
CA SER A 55 -16.25 -4.92 28.60
C SER A 55 -16.94 -6.28 28.39
N VAL A 56 -17.35 -6.58 27.15
CA VAL A 56 -18.04 -7.85 26.81
C VAL A 56 -17.16 -8.80 26.00
N SER A 57 -15.95 -8.37 25.66
CA SER A 57 -15.00 -9.19 24.90
C SER A 57 -14.41 -10.31 25.74
N ASN A 58 -14.33 -11.51 25.16
CA ASN A 58 -13.68 -12.69 25.77
C ASN A 58 -12.17 -12.80 25.43
N ALA A 59 -11.57 -11.76 24.87
CA ALA A 59 -10.13 -11.75 24.62
C ALA A 59 -9.34 -11.87 25.92
N SER A 60 -8.26 -12.63 25.93
CA SER A 60 -7.40 -12.74 27.11
C SER A 60 -6.50 -11.52 27.29
N VAL A 61 -6.15 -10.84 26.21
CA VAL A 61 -5.39 -9.58 26.21
C VAL A 61 -6.09 -8.56 25.32
N ILE A 62 -6.21 -7.31 25.78
CA ILE A 62 -6.75 -6.23 24.97
C ILE A 62 -5.79 -5.05 24.99
N LEU A 63 -5.31 -4.63 23.80
CA LEU A 63 -4.55 -3.40 23.64
C LEU A 63 -5.51 -2.20 23.70
N LEU A 64 -5.28 -1.29 24.64
CA LEU A 64 -6.15 -0.14 24.91
C LEU A 64 -5.35 1.16 24.96
N PRO A 65 -5.95 2.32 24.66
CA PRO A 65 -5.30 3.59 24.92
C PRO A 65 -5.21 3.85 26.43
N HIS A 66 -4.19 4.59 26.89
CA HIS A 66 -4.05 4.97 28.31
C HIS A 66 -5.29 5.63 28.88
N SER A 67 -6.04 6.37 28.06
CA SER A 67 -7.28 7.06 28.44
C SER A 67 -8.48 6.14 28.67
N TYR A 68 -8.33 4.83 28.45
CA TYR A 68 -9.45 3.91 28.69
C TYR A 68 -9.69 3.71 30.18
N ILE A 69 -10.93 3.95 30.58
CA ILE A 69 -11.40 3.78 31.97
C ILE A 69 -12.29 2.52 32.00
N GLY A 70 -11.88 1.51 32.74
CA GLY A 70 -12.58 0.24 32.92
C GLY A 70 -11.64 -0.79 33.54
N ALA A 71 -12.18 -1.83 34.10
CA ALA A 71 -11.44 -2.94 34.69
C ALA A 71 -11.58 -4.20 33.81
N PRO A 72 -10.52 -5.01 33.68
CA PRO A 72 -10.58 -6.27 32.98
C PRO A 72 -11.45 -7.29 33.74
N SER A 73 -12.02 -8.24 33.02
CA SER A 73 -12.68 -9.40 33.58
C SER A 73 -11.67 -10.38 34.21
N ASN A 74 -12.16 -11.40 34.91
CA ASN A 74 -11.30 -12.45 35.47
C ASN A 74 -10.53 -13.15 34.33
N ASN A 75 -9.25 -13.39 34.53
CA ASN A 75 -8.32 -13.97 33.54
C ASN A 75 -8.14 -13.14 32.25
N GLN A 76 -8.31 -11.82 32.35
CA GLN A 76 -8.12 -10.88 31.25
C GLN A 76 -7.09 -9.81 31.63
N ILE A 77 -6.31 -9.40 30.67
CA ILE A 77 -5.31 -8.33 30.80
C ILE A 77 -5.65 -7.19 29.85
N TYR A 78 -5.61 -5.96 30.33
CA TYR A 78 -5.53 -4.76 29.54
C TYR A 78 -4.08 -4.30 29.46
N LEU A 79 -3.54 -4.23 28.25
CA LEU A 79 -2.27 -3.57 27.95
C LEU A 79 -2.56 -2.18 27.45
N LYS A 80 -2.38 -1.17 28.30
CA LYS A 80 -2.61 0.23 27.91
C LYS A 80 -1.33 0.80 27.30
N ILE A 81 -1.47 1.31 26.09
CA ILE A 81 -0.41 1.85 25.25
C ILE A 81 -0.87 3.16 24.61
N ASP A 82 0.03 3.93 24.02
CA ASP A 82 -0.30 5.23 23.42
C ASP A 82 -1.32 5.08 22.27
N ASP A 83 -1.04 4.18 21.32
CA ASP A 83 -1.93 3.93 20.17
C ASP A 83 -2.11 2.42 19.92
N PRO A 84 -3.29 1.87 20.24
CA PRO A 84 -3.60 0.46 20.02
C PRO A 84 -3.56 0.01 18.55
N SER A 85 -3.78 0.93 17.60
CA SER A 85 -3.68 0.60 16.16
C SER A 85 -2.22 0.43 15.73
N VAL A 86 -1.35 1.28 16.23
CA VAL A 86 0.11 1.13 16.05
C VAL A 86 0.60 -0.13 16.78
N GLY A 87 0.08 -0.38 17.98
CA GLY A 87 0.36 -1.61 18.73
C GLY A 87 -0.01 -2.88 17.96
N LEU A 88 -1.19 -2.90 17.36
CA LEU A 88 -1.60 -4.00 16.48
C LEU A 88 -0.63 -4.17 15.30
N ALA A 89 -0.21 -3.09 14.66
CA ALA A 89 0.75 -3.16 13.56
C ALA A 89 2.11 -3.75 13.99
N CYS A 90 2.60 -3.39 15.18
CA CYS A 90 3.81 -3.96 15.77
C CYS A 90 3.65 -5.47 16.03
N LEU A 91 2.53 -5.86 16.63
CA LEU A 91 2.20 -7.26 16.89
C LEU A 91 2.10 -8.08 15.59
N CYS A 92 1.42 -7.56 14.58
CA CYS A 92 1.31 -8.22 13.27
C CYS A 92 2.67 -8.38 12.60
N LYS A 93 3.55 -7.39 12.67
CA LYS A 93 4.92 -7.47 12.13
C LYS A 93 5.78 -8.50 12.86
N PHE A 94 5.61 -8.63 14.18
CA PHE A 94 6.30 -9.65 14.95
C PHE A 94 5.87 -11.05 14.50
N LEU A 95 4.56 -11.26 14.38
CA LEU A 95 3.99 -12.54 13.97
C LEU A 95 4.26 -12.86 12.49
N GLU A 96 4.33 -11.85 11.61
CA GLU A 96 4.64 -12.03 10.18
C GLU A 96 5.95 -12.81 9.98
N LYS A 97 6.96 -12.58 10.82
CA LYS A 97 8.24 -13.28 10.75
C LYS A 97 8.10 -14.81 10.95
N GLU A 98 7.12 -15.25 11.73
CA GLU A 98 6.82 -16.67 11.94
C GLU A 98 6.02 -17.27 10.77
N PHE A 99 5.14 -16.48 10.15
CA PHE A 99 4.23 -16.95 9.10
C PHE A 99 4.81 -16.92 7.70
N ALA A 100 5.59 -15.90 7.44
CA ALA A 100 6.27 -15.69 6.18
C ALA A 100 7.75 -15.48 6.48
N PRO A 101 8.46 -16.54 6.92
CA PRO A 101 9.88 -16.45 7.11
C PRO A 101 10.50 -15.97 5.80
N ALA A 102 11.53 -15.14 5.91
CA ALA A 102 12.27 -14.72 4.74
C ALA A 102 12.65 -15.96 3.93
N PRO A 103 12.43 -15.98 2.62
CA PRO A 103 12.84 -17.12 1.81
C PRO A 103 14.34 -17.35 1.99
N PRO A 104 14.80 -18.61 1.85
CA PRO A 104 16.21 -18.91 1.93
C PRO A 104 16.96 -18.01 0.95
N GLN A 105 18.14 -17.53 1.36
CA GLN A 105 19.03 -16.71 0.52
C GLN A 105 19.65 -17.60 -0.55
N GLU A 106 18.85 -17.97 -1.54
CA GLU A 106 19.29 -18.89 -2.58
C GLU A 106 18.72 -18.47 -3.94
N ILE A 107 19.46 -18.78 -4.99
CA ILE A 107 19.04 -18.63 -6.38
C ILE A 107 18.54 -20.00 -6.85
N HIS A 108 17.25 -20.10 -7.16
CA HIS A 108 16.66 -21.33 -7.63
C HIS A 108 17.29 -21.77 -8.98
N SER A 109 17.60 -23.05 -9.14
CA SER A 109 18.29 -23.60 -10.32
C SER A 109 17.57 -23.36 -11.66
N SER A 110 16.26 -23.13 -11.64
CA SER A 110 15.47 -22.79 -12.85
C SER A 110 15.40 -21.28 -13.12
N ALA A 111 16.00 -20.43 -12.30
CA ALA A 111 16.10 -19.02 -12.59
C ALA A 111 17.15 -18.79 -13.67
N TRP A 112 16.84 -17.92 -14.63
CA TRP A 112 17.80 -17.52 -15.65
C TRP A 112 18.37 -16.14 -15.33
N ILE A 113 19.70 -16.04 -15.30
CA ILE A 113 20.40 -14.80 -14.99
C ILE A 113 21.41 -14.54 -16.10
N ASP A 114 21.30 -13.38 -16.76
CA ASP A 114 22.28 -13.00 -17.79
C ASP A 114 23.68 -12.88 -17.17
N PRO A 115 24.74 -13.39 -17.84
CA PRO A 115 26.12 -13.34 -17.33
C PRO A 115 26.63 -11.93 -17.03
N THR A 116 26.02 -10.89 -17.60
CA THR A 116 26.38 -9.48 -17.36
C THR A 116 25.61 -8.85 -16.20
N ALA A 117 24.59 -9.54 -15.67
CA ALA A 117 23.81 -9.05 -14.54
C ALA A 117 24.63 -9.06 -13.25
N LYS A 118 24.38 -8.08 -12.38
CA LYS A 118 25.03 -7.97 -11.07
C LYS A 118 24.03 -8.32 -9.99
N VAL A 119 24.30 -9.38 -9.24
CA VAL A 119 23.47 -9.83 -8.13
C VAL A 119 24.22 -9.63 -6.82
N GLY A 120 23.64 -8.85 -5.92
CA GLY A 120 24.22 -8.53 -4.61
C GLY A 120 24.22 -9.71 -3.66
N GLU A 121 24.93 -9.56 -2.56
CA GLU A 121 24.98 -10.55 -1.46
C GLU A 121 23.59 -10.70 -0.80
N GLY A 122 23.25 -11.94 -0.40
CA GLY A 122 22.02 -12.23 0.31
C GLY A 122 20.75 -12.11 -0.55
N VAL A 123 20.87 -11.99 -1.87
CA VAL A 123 19.71 -11.99 -2.78
C VAL A 123 19.14 -13.38 -2.90
N SER A 124 17.80 -13.49 -2.89
CA SER A 124 17.08 -14.70 -3.27
C SER A 124 16.33 -14.48 -4.58
N ILE A 125 16.31 -15.49 -5.45
CA ILE A 125 15.63 -15.46 -6.74
C ILE A 125 14.84 -16.76 -6.90
N GLY A 126 13.52 -16.62 -6.95
CA GLY A 126 12.58 -17.74 -7.07
C GLY A 126 12.58 -18.40 -8.45
N ALA A 127 11.96 -19.57 -8.49
CA ALA A 127 11.88 -20.42 -9.69
C ALA A 127 11.30 -19.68 -10.89
N PHE A 128 11.83 -19.98 -12.08
CA PHE A 128 11.39 -19.44 -13.37
C PHE A 128 11.44 -17.92 -13.51
N SER A 129 12.26 -17.27 -12.70
CA SER A 129 12.48 -15.83 -12.81
C SER A 129 13.61 -15.54 -13.79
N PHE A 130 13.48 -14.42 -14.50
CA PHE A 130 14.42 -13.94 -15.51
C PHE A 130 15.07 -12.65 -15.06
N ILE A 131 16.41 -12.58 -15.10
CA ILE A 131 17.20 -11.39 -14.84
C ILE A 131 17.99 -11.03 -16.10
N GLY A 132 17.66 -9.90 -16.69
CA GLY A 132 18.15 -9.47 -17.99
C GLY A 132 19.56 -8.90 -17.99
N LYS A 133 20.01 -8.57 -19.20
CA LYS A 133 21.36 -8.06 -19.49
C LYS A 133 21.63 -6.77 -18.72
N ASN A 134 22.80 -6.68 -18.09
CA ASN A 134 23.24 -5.52 -17.30
C ASN A 134 22.25 -5.09 -16.21
N ALA A 135 21.29 -5.95 -15.82
CA ALA A 135 20.47 -5.69 -14.66
C ALA A 135 21.28 -5.71 -13.37
N SER A 136 20.88 -4.93 -12.37
CA SER A 136 21.56 -4.86 -11.08
C SER A 136 20.57 -5.03 -9.95
N ILE A 137 20.81 -6.01 -9.08
CA ILE A 137 19.98 -6.32 -7.91
C ILE A 137 20.79 -6.05 -6.65
N GLY A 138 20.30 -5.14 -5.81
CA GLY A 138 20.91 -4.79 -4.53
C GLY A 138 20.81 -5.91 -3.51
N LYS A 139 21.69 -5.85 -2.49
CA LYS A 139 21.80 -6.90 -1.46
C LYS A 139 20.53 -7.10 -0.66
N ASN A 140 20.36 -8.33 -0.15
CA ASN A 140 19.21 -8.77 0.64
C ASN A 140 17.84 -8.57 -0.05
N THR A 141 17.82 -8.37 -1.37
CA THR A 141 16.59 -8.26 -2.14
C THR A 141 16.03 -9.64 -2.45
N ASN A 142 14.73 -9.80 -2.26
CA ASN A 142 13.99 -11.01 -2.55
C ASN A 142 13.20 -10.86 -3.84
N ILE A 143 13.42 -11.74 -4.81
CA ILE A 143 12.68 -11.84 -6.06
C ILE A 143 11.89 -13.15 -6.03
N GLY A 144 10.56 -13.05 -6.07
CA GLY A 144 9.65 -14.18 -6.10
C GLY A 144 9.77 -15.04 -7.34
N THR A 145 8.86 -16.00 -7.51
CA THR A 145 8.81 -16.90 -8.67
C THR A 145 8.20 -16.18 -9.88
N HIS A 146 8.57 -16.61 -11.10
CA HIS A 146 8.02 -16.09 -12.36
C HIS A 146 8.14 -14.57 -12.53
N CYS A 147 9.12 -13.94 -11.89
CA CYS A 147 9.41 -12.54 -12.08
C CYS A 147 10.20 -12.29 -13.37
N HIS A 148 10.04 -11.11 -13.94
CA HIS A 148 10.85 -10.65 -15.06
C HIS A 148 11.54 -9.33 -14.69
N VAL A 149 12.84 -9.32 -14.64
CA VAL A 149 13.67 -8.12 -14.50
C VAL A 149 14.35 -7.88 -15.83
N GLY A 150 13.88 -6.89 -16.57
CA GLY A 150 14.35 -6.56 -17.92
C GLY A 150 15.74 -5.96 -17.92
N ASP A 151 16.30 -5.85 -19.13
CA ASP A 151 17.66 -5.36 -19.35
C ASP A 151 17.87 -3.96 -18.76
N TYR A 152 19.06 -3.70 -18.22
CA TYR A 152 19.48 -2.42 -17.63
C TYR A 152 18.60 -1.94 -16.47
N THR A 153 17.76 -2.80 -15.92
CA THR A 153 16.90 -2.47 -14.75
C THR A 153 17.75 -2.52 -13.48
N VAL A 154 17.54 -1.52 -12.62
CA VAL A 154 18.21 -1.42 -11.32
C VAL A 154 17.18 -1.63 -10.22
N VAL A 155 17.46 -2.56 -9.31
CA VAL A 155 16.68 -2.80 -8.10
C VAL A 155 17.59 -2.57 -6.90
N GLY A 156 17.16 -1.72 -5.96
CA GLY A 156 17.91 -1.38 -4.75
C GLY A 156 17.98 -2.52 -3.75
N GLU A 157 18.41 -2.19 -2.54
CA GLU A 157 18.61 -3.15 -1.45
C GLU A 157 17.36 -3.42 -0.65
N ASN A 158 17.27 -4.61 -0.03
CA ASN A 158 16.20 -4.98 0.90
C ASN A 158 14.80 -4.87 0.29
N CYS A 159 14.67 -5.05 -1.02
CA CYS A 159 13.38 -5.04 -1.72
C CYS A 159 12.68 -6.40 -1.62
N ARG A 160 11.35 -6.35 -1.66
CA ARG A 160 10.49 -7.53 -1.69
C ARG A 160 9.68 -7.50 -2.98
N ILE A 161 10.07 -8.32 -3.96
CA ILE A 161 9.44 -8.44 -5.27
C ILE A 161 8.64 -9.74 -5.28
N HIS A 162 7.32 -9.63 -5.17
CA HIS A 162 6.43 -10.80 -5.08
C HIS A 162 6.29 -11.53 -6.42
N PRO A 163 5.71 -12.75 -6.43
CA PRO A 163 5.59 -13.56 -7.65
C PRO A 163 4.92 -12.82 -8.82
N SER A 164 5.39 -13.13 -10.02
CA SER A 164 4.84 -12.62 -11.29
C SER A 164 4.99 -11.12 -11.54
N VAL A 165 5.80 -10.39 -10.78
CA VAL A 165 6.13 -8.99 -11.04
C VAL A 165 6.95 -8.87 -12.34
N LYS A 166 6.63 -7.86 -13.14
CA LYS A 166 7.34 -7.53 -14.38
C LYS A 166 7.96 -6.14 -14.27
N LEU A 167 9.28 -6.10 -14.22
CA LEU A 167 10.06 -4.87 -14.34
C LEU A 167 10.60 -4.84 -15.79
N LEU A 168 10.09 -3.95 -16.61
CA LEU A 168 10.57 -3.86 -17.99
C LEU A 168 11.88 -3.07 -18.07
N THR A 169 12.48 -3.01 -19.25
CA THR A 169 13.83 -2.47 -19.48
C THR A 169 14.01 -1.05 -18.92
N HIS A 170 15.19 -0.77 -18.37
CA HIS A 170 15.62 0.55 -17.86
C HIS A 170 14.85 1.09 -16.66
N CYS A 171 14.00 0.30 -15.99
CA CYS A 171 13.36 0.72 -14.76
C CYS A 171 14.37 0.88 -13.62
N VAL A 172 14.08 1.83 -12.72
CA VAL A 172 14.91 2.09 -11.53
C VAL A 172 14.03 1.97 -10.29
N ILE A 173 14.34 0.99 -9.44
CA ILE A 173 13.64 0.72 -8.20
C ILE A 173 14.60 1.03 -7.04
N GLY A 174 14.17 1.88 -6.13
CA GLY A 174 14.92 2.24 -4.91
C GLY A 174 15.04 1.08 -3.93
N SER A 175 15.46 1.39 -2.72
CA SER A 175 15.65 0.41 -1.64
C SER A 175 14.39 0.25 -0.78
N ARG A 176 14.21 -0.91 -0.14
CA ARG A 176 13.07 -1.24 0.74
C ARG A 176 11.70 -1.09 0.05
N VAL A 177 11.68 -1.31 -1.25
CA VAL A 177 10.46 -1.29 -2.06
C VAL A 177 9.78 -2.65 -1.99
N THR A 178 8.46 -2.63 -1.82
CA THR A 178 7.62 -3.84 -1.93
C THR A 178 6.74 -3.73 -3.17
N LEU A 179 6.87 -4.68 -4.08
CA LEU A 179 5.98 -4.83 -5.24
C LEU A 179 5.18 -6.11 -5.08
N ASN A 180 3.87 -5.98 -4.93
CA ASN A 180 2.99 -7.13 -4.76
C ASN A 180 2.76 -7.89 -6.08
N ALA A 181 2.16 -9.07 -5.98
CA ALA A 181 2.05 -10.01 -7.10
C ALA A 181 1.40 -9.38 -8.34
N GLY A 182 1.97 -9.66 -9.50
CA GLY A 182 1.44 -9.21 -10.79
C GLY A 182 1.65 -7.73 -11.13
N VAL A 183 2.37 -6.95 -10.31
CA VAL A 183 2.72 -5.55 -10.63
C VAL A 183 3.52 -5.50 -11.93
N VAL A 184 3.16 -4.55 -12.82
CA VAL A 184 3.88 -4.28 -14.07
C VAL A 184 4.47 -2.87 -14.03
N VAL A 185 5.78 -2.77 -14.17
CA VAL A 185 6.52 -1.49 -14.17
C VAL A 185 7.18 -1.31 -15.52
N GLY A 186 6.85 -0.20 -16.20
CA GLY A 186 7.50 0.20 -17.44
C GLY A 186 6.80 -0.29 -18.71
N SER A 187 5.51 -0.70 -18.65
CA SER A 187 4.70 -0.91 -19.87
C SER A 187 4.63 0.36 -20.70
N GLU A 188 4.40 0.21 -21.99
CA GLU A 188 4.15 1.37 -22.85
C GLU A 188 2.80 2.02 -22.51
N GLY A 189 2.82 3.35 -22.43
CA GLY A 189 1.62 4.13 -22.21
C GLY A 189 0.74 4.27 -23.46
N TYR A 190 -0.44 4.87 -23.28
CA TYR A 190 -1.34 5.21 -24.36
C TYR A 190 -0.78 6.41 -25.13
N GLY A 191 -0.20 6.16 -26.28
CA GLY A 191 0.39 7.16 -27.16
C GLY A 191 0.10 6.83 -28.62
N PHE A 192 -0.92 7.47 -29.19
CA PHE A 192 -1.30 7.34 -30.60
C PHE A 192 -1.59 8.71 -31.17
N ASP A 193 -1.27 8.89 -32.46
CA ASP A 193 -1.73 10.02 -33.25
C ASP A 193 -2.63 9.52 -34.37
N THR A 194 -3.47 10.38 -34.90
CA THR A 194 -4.36 9.99 -36.02
C THR A 194 -3.83 10.63 -37.30
N VAL A 195 -3.33 9.76 -38.18
CA VAL A 195 -2.82 10.15 -39.49
C VAL A 195 -3.70 9.51 -40.55
N GLU A 196 -4.31 10.29 -41.40
CA GLU A 196 -5.19 9.84 -42.48
C GLU A 196 -6.27 8.84 -42.05
N GLY A 197 -6.81 9.01 -40.82
CA GLY A 197 -7.85 8.15 -40.28
C GLY A 197 -7.35 6.86 -39.61
N SER A 198 -6.04 6.62 -39.60
CA SER A 198 -5.39 5.49 -38.93
C SER A 198 -4.73 5.94 -37.63
N HIS A 199 -4.68 5.06 -36.63
CA HIS A 199 -4.01 5.34 -35.36
C HIS A 199 -2.53 4.86 -35.41
N GLU A 200 -1.63 5.82 -35.55
CA GLU A 200 -0.18 5.58 -35.56
C GLU A 200 0.36 5.61 -34.14
N LYS A 201 1.07 4.55 -33.75
CA LYS A 201 1.65 4.44 -32.42
C LYS A 201 2.86 5.35 -32.27
N ILE A 202 2.91 6.08 -31.16
CA ILE A 202 4.08 6.84 -30.72
C ILE A 202 4.80 6.04 -29.63
N PRO A 203 5.97 5.42 -29.92
CA PRO A 203 6.71 4.63 -28.93
C PRO A 203 7.14 5.46 -27.71
N HIS A 204 7.11 4.83 -26.54
CA HIS A 204 7.54 5.43 -25.29
C HIS A 204 8.98 4.99 -24.98
N LEU A 205 9.91 5.94 -24.95
CA LEU A 205 11.37 5.71 -24.82
C LEU A 205 11.90 6.01 -23.42
N GLY A 206 11.06 6.59 -22.56
CA GLY A 206 11.43 6.91 -21.19
C GLY A 206 11.42 5.69 -20.27
N LYS A 207 11.54 5.94 -18.99
CA LYS A 207 11.63 4.92 -17.93
C LYS A 207 10.62 5.15 -16.81
N VAL A 208 10.58 4.21 -15.86
CA VAL A 208 9.91 4.38 -14.56
C VAL A 208 10.96 4.43 -13.46
N VAL A 209 10.79 5.35 -12.53
CA VAL A 209 11.63 5.49 -11.32
C VAL A 209 10.73 5.38 -10.10
N ILE A 210 11.00 4.41 -9.23
CA ILE A 210 10.34 4.22 -7.94
C ILE A 210 11.38 4.49 -6.86
N GLU A 211 11.10 5.46 -5.98
CA GLU A 211 12.01 5.82 -4.89
C GLU A 211 11.90 4.83 -3.71
N ASP A 212 12.70 5.05 -2.67
CA ASP A 212 12.78 4.19 -1.49
C ASP A 212 11.44 4.10 -0.73
N ASP A 213 11.26 3.00 0.02
CA ASP A 213 10.17 2.79 0.97
C ASP A 213 8.76 2.81 0.33
N VAL A 214 8.67 2.67 -1.00
CA VAL A 214 7.41 2.59 -1.75
C VAL A 214 6.83 1.19 -1.66
N GLU A 215 5.50 1.11 -1.59
CA GLU A 215 4.77 -0.15 -1.66
C GLU A 215 3.68 -0.07 -2.72
N ILE A 216 3.60 -1.09 -3.59
CA ILE A 216 2.66 -1.14 -4.70
C ILE A 216 1.85 -2.42 -4.65
N GLY A 217 0.54 -2.27 -4.64
CA GLY A 217 -0.46 -3.34 -4.58
C GLY A 217 -0.54 -4.18 -5.85
N ALA A 218 -1.14 -5.35 -5.70
CA ALA A 218 -1.20 -6.37 -6.74
C ALA A 218 -1.87 -5.87 -8.04
N ASN A 219 -1.33 -6.31 -9.18
CA ASN A 219 -1.81 -6.00 -10.53
C ASN A 219 -1.91 -4.49 -10.85
N THR A 220 -1.17 -3.65 -10.14
CA THR A 220 -1.02 -2.24 -10.48
C THR A 220 -0.05 -2.10 -11.65
N CYS A 221 -0.37 -1.22 -12.60
CA CYS A 221 0.43 -0.94 -13.78
C CYS A 221 0.98 0.49 -13.77
N LEU A 222 2.27 0.63 -14.07
CA LEU A 222 2.95 1.91 -14.20
C LEU A 222 3.55 2.02 -15.60
N ASP A 223 3.02 2.96 -16.40
CA ASP A 223 3.51 3.16 -17.74
C ASP A 223 4.82 3.95 -17.74
N ARG A 224 5.74 3.58 -18.64
CA ARG A 224 6.95 4.35 -18.87
C ARG A 224 6.60 5.72 -19.47
N ALA A 225 7.42 6.70 -19.20
CA ALA A 225 7.28 8.01 -19.82
C ALA A 225 7.50 7.93 -21.34
N ARG A 226 6.87 8.83 -22.07
CA ARG A 226 7.20 9.02 -23.49
C ARG A 226 8.66 9.41 -23.65
N PHE A 227 9.09 10.39 -22.86
CA PHE A 227 10.48 10.80 -22.68
C PHE A 227 10.74 11.01 -21.20
N GLU A 228 11.98 10.99 -20.74
CA GLU A 228 12.37 11.15 -19.34
C GLU A 228 11.83 10.02 -18.44
N GLU A 229 10.96 10.35 -17.48
CA GLU A 229 10.53 9.37 -16.47
C GLU A 229 9.11 9.57 -15.94
N THR A 230 8.43 8.47 -15.66
CA THR A 230 7.32 8.36 -14.72
C THR A 230 7.93 8.10 -13.34
N ARG A 231 7.56 8.88 -12.31
CA ARG A 231 8.22 8.84 -10.99
C ARG A 231 7.25 8.65 -9.85
N ILE A 232 7.61 7.75 -8.92
CA ILE A 232 6.91 7.54 -7.65
C ILE A 232 7.83 7.95 -6.50
N GLY A 233 7.42 8.95 -5.73
CA GLY A 233 8.19 9.52 -4.63
C GLY A 233 8.22 8.62 -3.39
N LYS A 234 9.27 8.81 -2.60
CA LYS A 234 9.60 8.04 -1.40
C LYS A 234 8.42 7.85 -0.45
N GLY A 235 8.25 6.63 0.07
CA GLY A 235 7.28 6.30 1.11
C GLY A 235 5.82 6.28 0.63
N THR A 236 5.55 6.49 -0.66
CA THR A 236 4.21 6.42 -1.23
C THR A 236 3.67 5.00 -1.20
N LYS A 237 2.37 4.86 -0.88
CA LYS A 237 1.66 3.58 -0.84
C LYS A 237 0.56 3.59 -1.89
N ILE A 238 0.58 2.61 -2.76
CA ILE A 238 -0.34 2.43 -3.88
C ILE A 238 -1.01 1.07 -3.72
N ASP A 239 -2.32 1.05 -3.73
CA ASP A 239 -3.12 -0.16 -3.56
C ASP A 239 -3.25 -0.95 -4.87
N ASN A 240 -4.06 -1.96 -4.87
CA ASN A 240 -4.25 -2.92 -5.96
C ASN A 240 -4.97 -2.29 -7.16
N LEU A 241 -4.69 -2.79 -8.37
CA LEU A 241 -5.41 -2.44 -9.60
C LEU A 241 -5.39 -0.95 -9.94
N VAL A 242 -4.35 -0.23 -9.57
CA VAL A 242 -4.17 1.19 -9.93
C VAL A 242 -3.50 1.27 -11.31
N GLN A 243 -3.99 2.18 -12.17
CA GLN A 243 -3.33 2.52 -13.43
C GLN A 243 -2.64 3.87 -13.33
N ILE A 244 -1.33 3.89 -13.55
CA ILE A 244 -0.52 5.11 -13.58
C ILE A 244 -0.03 5.33 -15.01
N GLY A 245 -0.53 6.36 -15.66
CA GLY A 245 -0.20 6.70 -17.03
C GLY A 245 1.22 7.27 -17.18
N HIS A 246 1.65 7.39 -18.43
CA HIS A 246 2.99 7.87 -18.79
C HIS A 246 3.28 9.30 -18.26
N ASN A 247 4.52 9.57 -17.90
CA ASN A 247 4.97 10.88 -17.40
C ASN A 247 4.28 11.37 -16.11
N VAL A 248 3.54 10.52 -15.40
CA VAL A 248 2.98 10.84 -14.09
C VAL A 248 4.10 11.01 -13.07
N ARG A 249 3.99 12.03 -12.23
CA ARG A 249 4.90 12.26 -11.11
C ARG A 249 4.11 12.27 -9.81
N ILE A 250 4.36 11.30 -8.93
CA ILE A 250 3.74 11.21 -7.60
C ILE A 250 4.77 11.62 -6.56
N GLY A 251 4.40 12.56 -5.70
CA GLY A 251 5.21 13.07 -4.61
C GLY A 251 5.46 12.03 -3.51
N LYS A 252 6.07 12.46 -2.41
CA LYS A 252 6.40 11.61 -1.26
C LYS A 252 5.21 11.39 -0.36
N GLY A 253 5.11 10.17 0.24
CA GLY A 253 4.13 9.86 1.26
C GLY A 253 2.67 9.95 0.80
N CYS A 254 2.40 9.80 -0.50
CA CYS A 254 1.04 9.76 -1.02
C CYS A 254 0.37 8.41 -0.69
N LEU A 255 -0.96 8.44 -0.55
CA LEU A 255 -1.78 7.25 -0.38
C LEU A 255 -2.78 7.16 -1.53
N ILE A 256 -2.69 6.11 -2.35
CA ILE A 256 -3.55 5.92 -3.52
C ILE A 256 -4.25 4.57 -3.38
N VAL A 257 -5.56 4.62 -3.17
CA VAL A 257 -6.38 3.44 -2.90
C VAL A 257 -6.76 2.73 -4.21
N ALA A 258 -7.29 1.53 -4.10
CA ALA A 258 -7.52 0.61 -5.22
C ALA A 258 -8.34 1.18 -6.38
N GLN A 259 -8.03 0.70 -7.59
CA GLN A 259 -8.73 1.02 -8.82
C GLN A 259 -8.71 2.51 -9.22
N VAL A 260 -7.77 3.29 -8.71
CA VAL A 260 -7.57 4.67 -9.17
C VAL A 260 -6.95 4.66 -10.56
N GLY A 261 -7.48 5.52 -11.45
CA GLY A 261 -6.96 5.75 -12.79
C GLY A 261 -6.33 7.13 -12.91
N ILE A 262 -5.05 7.21 -13.28
CA ILE A 262 -4.31 8.45 -13.42
C ILE A 262 -3.86 8.57 -14.88
N ALA A 263 -4.42 9.53 -15.62
CA ALA A 263 -4.02 9.78 -17.00
C ALA A 263 -2.62 10.40 -17.09
N GLY A 264 -2.05 10.41 -18.28
CA GLY A 264 -0.67 10.84 -18.51
C GLY A 264 -0.39 12.29 -18.05
N SER A 265 0.86 12.51 -17.61
CA SER A 265 1.41 13.83 -17.24
C SER A 265 0.76 14.50 -16.02
N VAL A 266 0.02 13.76 -15.19
CA VAL A 266 -0.51 14.28 -13.93
C VAL A 266 0.62 14.38 -12.90
N LYS A 267 0.60 15.46 -12.10
CA LYS A 267 1.54 15.69 -11.00
C LYS A 267 0.79 15.67 -9.67
N PHE A 268 1.24 14.83 -8.74
CA PHE A 268 0.82 14.85 -7.34
C PHE A 268 1.95 15.44 -6.52
N GLU A 269 1.65 16.43 -5.72
CA GLU A 269 2.57 16.91 -4.70
C GLU A 269 2.57 15.95 -3.47
N ASP A 270 3.40 16.24 -2.47
CA ASP A 270 3.60 15.36 -1.32
C ASP A 270 2.32 15.18 -0.47
N GLY A 271 2.14 13.98 0.09
CA GLY A 271 1.10 13.69 1.07
C GLY A 271 -0.34 13.71 0.55
N VAL A 272 -0.54 13.60 -0.76
CA VAL A 272 -1.88 13.52 -1.35
C VAL A 272 -2.53 12.17 -1.01
N VAL A 273 -3.83 12.21 -0.67
CA VAL A 273 -4.62 11.01 -0.35
C VAL A 273 -5.76 10.87 -1.35
N VAL A 274 -5.80 9.73 -2.04
CA VAL A 274 -6.78 9.44 -3.09
C VAL A 274 -7.61 8.22 -2.72
N GLY A 275 -8.92 8.40 -2.60
CA GLY A 275 -9.89 7.33 -2.38
C GLY A 275 -10.08 6.45 -3.61
N GLY A 276 -10.52 5.21 -3.38
CA GLY A 276 -10.66 4.19 -4.42
C GLY A 276 -11.55 4.61 -5.59
N GLN A 277 -11.23 4.11 -6.77
CA GLN A 277 -11.97 4.34 -8.02
C GLN A 277 -12.01 5.82 -8.47
N ALA A 278 -11.20 6.71 -7.91
CA ALA A 278 -11.08 8.07 -8.42
C ALA A 278 -10.35 8.09 -9.77
N GLY A 279 -10.75 9.02 -10.64
CA GLY A 279 -10.16 9.18 -11.97
C GLY A 279 -9.60 10.59 -12.17
N PHE A 280 -8.46 10.72 -12.84
CA PHE A 280 -7.79 11.99 -13.09
C PHE A 280 -7.60 12.20 -14.58
N ALA A 281 -8.10 13.31 -15.12
CA ALA A 281 -7.78 13.76 -16.47
C ALA A 281 -6.30 14.13 -16.60
N GLY A 282 -5.76 14.09 -17.82
CA GLY A 282 -4.35 14.35 -18.07
C GLY A 282 -3.89 15.78 -17.75
N HIS A 283 -2.58 15.95 -17.55
CA HIS A 283 -1.91 17.24 -17.41
C HIS A 283 -2.36 18.10 -16.22
N LEU A 284 -2.85 17.49 -15.14
CA LEU A 284 -3.29 18.18 -13.93
C LEU A 284 -2.19 18.21 -12.87
N THR A 285 -2.30 19.18 -11.95
CA THR A 285 -1.52 19.20 -10.71
C THR A 285 -2.46 19.03 -9.52
N VAL A 286 -2.15 18.09 -8.64
CA VAL A 286 -2.85 17.86 -7.37
C VAL A 286 -1.96 18.36 -6.24
N GLY A 287 -2.38 19.43 -5.59
CA GLY A 287 -1.58 20.16 -4.61
C GLY A 287 -1.34 19.37 -3.32
N LYS A 288 -0.28 19.73 -2.60
CA LYS A 288 0.21 19.08 -1.39
C LYS A 288 -0.90 18.83 -0.37
N GLY A 289 -0.96 17.60 0.14
CA GLY A 289 -1.90 17.21 1.19
C GLY A 289 -3.37 17.23 0.78
N ALA A 290 -3.69 17.39 -0.51
CA ALA A 290 -5.07 17.32 -1.00
C ALA A 290 -5.66 15.93 -0.74
N LYS A 291 -6.97 15.88 -0.50
CA LYS A 291 -7.75 14.67 -0.26
C LYS A 291 -8.81 14.52 -1.33
N ILE A 292 -8.86 13.37 -1.96
CA ILE A 292 -9.82 13.05 -3.01
C ILE A 292 -10.68 11.90 -2.52
N ALA A 293 -11.98 12.11 -2.43
CA ALA A 293 -12.92 11.07 -2.03
C ALA A 293 -13.04 9.98 -3.10
N GLY A 294 -13.46 8.79 -2.69
CA GLY A 294 -13.67 7.69 -3.62
C GLY A 294 -14.65 8.04 -4.75
N GLN A 295 -14.40 7.47 -5.93
CA GLN A 295 -15.20 7.67 -7.17
C GLN A 295 -15.25 9.12 -7.67
N ALA A 296 -14.33 9.98 -7.22
CA ALA A 296 -14.29 11.35 -7.70
C ALA A 296 -13.64 11.45 -9.08
N GLY A 297 -14.24 12.26 -9.96
CA GLY A 297 -13.71 12.60 -11.29
C GLY A 297 -12.99 13.95 -11.29
N ILE A 298 -11.67 13.94 -11.35
CA ILE A 298 -10.84 15.13 -11.29
C ILE A 298 -10.54 15.62 -12.72
N THR A 299 -11.14 16.74 -13.10
CA THR A 299 -11.02 17.32 -14.45
C THR A 299 -10.23 18.64 -14.46
N LYS A 300 -9.83 19.16 -13.31
CA LYS A 300 -9.05 20.40 -13.14
C LYS A 300 -8.02 20.23 -12.04
N SER A 301 -6.96 21.03 -12.09
CA SER A 301 -5.94 21.04 -11.02
C SER A 301 -6.56 21.35 -9.66
N VAL A 302 -5.98 20.75 -8.62
CA VAL A 302 -6.49 20.77 -7.25
C VAL A 302 -5.54 21.59 -6.37
N SER A 303 -6.09 22.52 -5.60
CA SER A 303 -5.31 23.34 -4.66
C SER A 303 -4.75 22.51 -3.50
N PRO A 304 -3.61 22.90 -2.91
CA PRO A 304 -3.08 22.25 -1.70
C PRO A 304 -4.12 22.18 -0.58
N GLY A 305 -4.15 21.05 0.14
CA GLY A 305 -5.05 20.81 1.26
C GLY A 305 -6.54 20.69 0.92
N ALA A 306 -6.93 20.82 -0.35
CA ALA A 306 -8.34 20.72 -0.75
C ALA A 306 -8.90 19.32 -0.50
N PHE A 307 -10.19 19.24 -0.14
CA PHE A 307 -10.93 17.99 -0.06
C PHE A 307 -12.08 17.98 -1.08
N LEU A 308 -11.96 17.12 -2.09
CA LEU A 308 -12.88 17.07 -3.22
C LEU A 308 -13.68 15.76 -3.24
N LYS A 309 -14.92 15.84 -3.75
CA LYS A 309 -15.82 14.69 -3.94
C LYS A 309 -16.72 14.91 -5.16
N GLY A 310 -17.12 13.82 -5.79
CA GLY A 310 -18.13 13.81 -6.85
C GLY A 310 -17.55 13.72 -8.27
N ASN A 311 -18.43 13.64 -9.25
CA ASN A 311 -18.07 13.63 -10.67
C ASN A 311 -19.01 14.59 -11.43
N PRO A 312 -18.53 15.75 -11.92
CA PRO A 312 -17.18 16.23 -11.67
C PRO A 312 -16.91 16.51 -10.18
N ALA A 313 -15.66 16.44 -9.75
CA ALA A 313 -15.31 16.63 -8.34
C ALA A 313 -15.48 18.09 -7.91
N LEU A 314 -16.20 18.25 -6.81
CA LEU A 314 -16.47 19.53 -6.16
C LEU A 314 -15.89 19.51 -4.73
N PRO A 315 -15.72 20.69 -4.07
CA PRO A 315 -15.40 20.73 -2.65
C PRO A 315 -16.33 19.82 -1.86
N PHE A 316 -15.78 19.04 -0.92
CA PHE A 316 -16.51 17.97 -0.25
C PHE A 316 -17.85 18.43 0.35
N GLN A 317 -17.85 19.55 1.10
CA GLN A 317 -19.06 20.09 1.73
C GLN A 317 -20.12 20.51 0.70
N LEU A 318 -19.70 21.12 -0.41
CA LEU A 318 -20.61 21.51 -1.48
C LEU A 318 -21.23 20.27 -2.15
N SER A 319 -20.41 19.26 -2.45
CA SER A 319 -20.87 18.00 -3.02
C SER A 319 -21.89 17.29 -2.10
N GLN A 320 -21.65 17.30 -0.77
CA GLN A 320 -22.61 16.75 0.21
C GLN A 320 -23.93 17.51 0.20
N ARG A 321 -23.90 18.85 0.22
CA ARG A 321 -25.11 19.67 0.16
C ARG A 321 -25.92 19.41 -1.11
N ILE A 322 -25.26 19.35 -2.26
CA ILE A 322 -25.92 19.04 -3.55
C ILE A 322 -26.57 17.67 -3.48
N SER A 323 -25.89 16.65 -2.97
CA SER A 323 -26.44 15.29 -2.85
C SER A 323 -27.67 15.22 -1.93
N ILE A 324 -27.69 16.01 -0.85
CA ILE A 324 -28.88 16.11 0.04
C ILE A 324 -30.05 16.81 -0.69
N LEU A 325 -29.75 17.91 -1.39
CA LEU A 325 -30.78 18.65 -2.14
C LEU A 325 -31.36 17.81 -3.26
N GLN A 326 -30.55 17.08 -4.00
CA GLN A 326 -31.02 16.14 -5.03
C GLN A 326 -31.99 15.09 -4.51
N LYS A 327 -31.75 14.54 -3.31
CA LYS A 327 -32.68 13.59 -2.67
C LYS A 327 -34.03 14.20 -2.32
N ARG A 328 -34.08 15.53 -2.09
CA ARG A 328 -35.29 16.28 -1.75
C ARG A 328 -36.02 16.86 -2.96
N LEU A 329 -35.44 16.79 -4.16
CA LEU A 329 -36.07 17.31 -5.39
C LEU A 329 -37.50 16.77 -5.59
N PRO A 330 -37.82 15.46 -5.40
CA PRO A 330 -39.21 14.97 -5.55
C PRO A 330 -40.20 15.67 -4.61
N GLU A 331 -39.78 16.07 -3.39
CA GLU A 331 -40.62 16.78 -2.44
C GLU A 331 -40.96 18.22 -2.89
N LEU A 332 -40.03 18.84 -3.66
CA LEU A 332 -40.19 20.20 -4.16
C LEU A 332 -41.15 20.28 -5.37
N PHE A 333 -41.22 19.20 -6.17
CA PHE A 333 -42.06 19.15 -7.37
C PHE A 333 -43.43 18.55 -7.10
N ASN A 334 -43.68 17.94 -5.93
CA ASN A 334 -44.97 17.45 -5.50
C ASN A 334 -45.78 18.47 -4.68
N ARG A 335 -45.38 19.75 -4.72
CA ARG A 335 -46.15 20.90 -4.23
C ARG A 335 -46.68 21.67 -5.43
#